data_3bd48aee6d7a2ae3239aac880c5b2b0a
#
_entry.id   3bd48aee6d7a2ae3239aac880c5b2b0a
#
_cell.length_a   1.000
_cell.length_b   1.000
_cell.length_c   1.000
_cell.angle_alpha   90.00
_cell.angle_beta   90.00
_cell.angle_gamma   90.00
#
_symmetry.space_group_name_H-M   'P 1'
#
loop_
_entity.id
_entity.type
_entity.pdbx_description
1 polymer ?
#
loop_
_entity_poly.entity_id
_entity_poly.type
_entity_poly.pdbx_seq_one_letter_code
_entity_poly.pdbx_strand_id
1 'polypeptide(L)'
;MDLTPLIPEGRQIVESYGEGRFRVTGALHEGSVLVFPNRTILWPVGEVAELSEASLDSISAAGEAGEIDLLLIGCGLRMALIPGSLRSALRQRGVVIEAMDTGAAARTYNVLAAEGRKVAAALIAV
;
A
#
# COMPACT_ATOMS: atom_id res chain seq x y z
N MET A 1 -17.77 -21.82 -6.21
CA MET A 1 -18.28 -20.87 -5.23
C MET A 1 -17.31 -19.70 -5.11
N ASP A 2 -17.82 -18.51 -5.34
CA ASP A 2 -17.00 -17.31 -5.21
C ASP A 2 -16.78 -17.00 -3.74
N LEU A 3 -15.50 -16.83 -3.39
CA LEU A 3 -15.10 -16.40 -2.06
C LEU A 3 -14.71 -14.92 -2.07
N THR A 4 -15.31 -14.13 -2.97
CA THR A 4 -15.02 -12.72 -3.08
C THR A 4 -15.42 -12.03 -1.78
N PRO A 5 -14.49 -11.36 -1.08
CA PRO A 5 -14.83 -10.66 0.15
C PRO A 5 -15.87 -9.57 -0.11
N LEU A 6 -16.77 -9.37 0.84
CA LEU A 6 -17.65 -8.21 0.82
C LEU A 6 -16.82 -7.00 1.20
N ILE A 7 -16.57 -6.13 0.23
CA ILE A 7 -15.76 -4.94 0.44
C ILE A 7 -16.68 -3.74 0.54
N PRO A 8 -16.48 -2.86 1.55
CA PRO A 8 -17.25 -1.64 1.64
C PRO A 8 -17.22 -0.86 0.33
N GLU A 9 -18.36 -0.34 -0.09
CA GLU A 9 -18.49 0.39 -1.34
C GLU A 9 -17.48 1.54 -1.40
N GLY A 10 -16.85 1.71 -2.56
CA GLY A 10 -15.85 2.75 -2.79
C GLY A 10 -14.44 2.39 -2.39
N ARG A 11 -14.24 1.25 -1.74
CA ARG A 11 -12.91 0.83 -1.35
C ARG A 11 -12.15 0.21 -2.51
N GLN A 12 -10.84 0.52 -2.55
CA GLN A 12 -9.93 -0.10 -3.52
C GLN A 12 -9.62 -1.53 -3.11
N ILE A 13 -9.42 -2.41 -4.10
CA ILE A 13 -8.99 -3.79 -3.89
C ILE A 13 -7.96 -4.16 -4.94
N VAL A 14 -6.90 -4.85 -4.53
CA VAL A 14 -5.88 -5.35 -5.46
C VAL A 14 -6.36 -6.69 -6.00
N GLU A 15 -6.77 -6.73 -7.26
CA GLU A 15 -7.34 -7.93 -7.88
C GLU A 15 -6.28 -8.89 -8.38
N SER A 16 -5.16 -8.35 -8.91
CA SER A 16 -4.04 -9.16 -9.37
C SER A 16 -2.77 -8.32 -9.44
N TYR A 17 -1.63 -8.99 -9.46
CA TYR A 17 -0.32 -8.35 -9.60
C TYR A 17 0.65 -9.30 -10.30
N GLY A 18 1.69 -8.74 -10.88
CA GLY A 18 2.74 -9.48 -11.57
C GLY A 18 3.11 -8.81 -12.88
N GLU A 19 4.25 -9.20 -13.45
CA GLU A 19 4.75 -8.63 -14.70
C GLU A 19 4.87 -7.11 -14.66
N GLY A 20 5.24 -6.56 -13.49
CA GLY A 20 5.38 -5.12 -13.30
C GLY A 20 4.09 -4.34 -13.21
N ARG A 21 2.94 -5.01 -13.02
CA ARG A 21 1.62 -4.38 -13.07
C ARG A 21 0.76 -4.76 -11.89
N PHE A 22 -0.24 -3.92 -11.64
CA PHE A 22 -1.28 -4.16 -10.64
C PHE A 22 -2.64 -3.86 -11.25
N ARG A 23 -3.58 -4.77 -11.05
CA ARG A 23 -4.99 -4.48 -11.35
C ARG A 23 -5.67 -4.14 -10.03
N VAL A 24 -6.17 -2.92 -9.94
CA VAL A 24 -6.82 -2.41 -8.73
C VAL A 24 -8.20 -1.89 -9.09
N THR A 25 -9.22 -2.51 -8.53
CA THR A 25 -10.63 -2.13 -8.73
C THR A 25 -10.96 -1.86 -10.21
N GLY A 26 -10.61 -2.85 -11.06
CA GLY A 26 -10.89 -2.81 -12.48
C GLY A 26 -9.92 -2.02 -13.34
N ALA A 27 -8.99 -1.28 -12.76
CA ALA A 27 -8.01 -0.48 -13.51
C ALA A 27 -6.63 -1.12 -13.49
N LEU A 28 -5.95 -1.12 -14.61
CA LEU A 28 -4.60 -1.66 -14.73
C LEU A 28 -3.59 -0.52 -14.57
N HIS A 29 -2.65 -0.69 -13.65
CA HIS A 29 -1.57 0.25 -13.40
C HIS A 29 -0.24 -0.40 -13.73
N GLU A 30 0.60 0.25 -14.52
CA GLU A 30 1.96 -0.22 -14.80
C GLU A 30 2.93 0.43 -13.84
N GLY A 31 3.79 -0.38 -13.22
CA GLY A 31 4.73 0.08 -12.22
C GLY A 31 4.18 0.02 -10.80
N SER A 32 4.94 0.55 -9.87
CA SER A 32 4.56 0.57 -8.46
C SER A 32 3.38 1.49 -8.19
N VAL A 33 2.60 1.20 -7.14
CA VAL A 33 1.39 1.96 -6.82
C VAL A 33 1.29 2.25 -5.33
N LEU A 34 0.59 3.35 -5.02
CA LEU A 34 0.08 3.62 -3.67
C LEU A 34 -1.43 3.39 -3.72
N VAL A 35 -1.90 2.47 -2.90
CA VAL A 35 -3.33 2.12 -2.81
C VAL A 35 -3.89 2.69 -1.52
N PHE A 36 -4.83 3.61 -1.64
CA PHE A 36 -5.55 4.21 -0.50
C PHE A 36 -6.95 3.58 -0.42
N PRO A 37 -7.68 3.81 0.67
CA PRO A 37 -9.04 3.27 0.77
C PRO A 37 -9.96 3.66 -0.41
N ASN A 38 -9.78 4.86 -0.97
CA ASN A 38 -10.68 5.40 -2.00
C ASN A 38 -10.03 5.74 -3.33
N ARG A 39 -8.72 5.48 -3.50
CA ARG A 39 -8.01 5.80 -4.75
C ARG A 39 -6.71 5.02 -4.86
N THR A 40 -6.20 4.93 -6.06
CA THR A 40 -4.88 4.34 -6.35
C THR A 40 -4.12 5.29 -7.23
N ILE A 41 -2.86 5.57 -6.90
CA ILE A 41 -2.00 6.46 -7.68
C ILE A 41 -0.69 5.74 -8.03
N LEU A 42 -0.05 6.17 -9.12
CA LEU A 42 1.26 5.67 -9.49
C LEU A 42 2.31 6.14 -8.49
N TRP A 43 3.29 5.29 -8.23
CA TRP A 43 4.34 5.55 -7.25
C TRP A 43 5.70 5.32 -7.92
N PRO A 44 6.55 6.37 -8.07
CA PRO A 44 7.80 6.25 -8.80
C PRO A 44 8.93 5.64 -7.97
N VAL A 45 8.64 4.54 -7.27
CA VAL A 45 9.62 3.79 -6.47
C VAL A 45 9.70 2.39 -7.02
N GLY A 46 10.87 2.00 -7.49
CA GLY A 46 11.10 0.68 -8.06
C GLY A 46 11.76 -0.31 -7.11
N GLU A 47 12.38 0.18 -6.04
CA GLU A 47 13.06 -0.67 -5.06
C GLU A 47 13.13 0.04 -3.70
N VAL A 48 13.34 -0.74 -2.64
CA VAL A 48 13.33 -0.24 -1.26
C VAL A 48 14.39 0.83 -1.03
N ALA A 49 15.54 0.73 -1.70
CA ALA A 49 16.61 1.73 -1.56
C ALA A 49 16.18 3.15 -1.97
N GLU A 50 15.11 3.27 -2.76
CA GLU A 50 14.58 4.57 -3.19
C GLU A 50 13.60 5.19 -2.19
N LEU A 51 13.27 4.49 -1.11
CA LEU A 51 12.33 5.00 -0.12
C LEU A 51 12.86 6.22 0.61
N SER A 52 12.02 7.23 0.78
CA SER A 52 12.31 8.45 1.53
C SER A 52 11.00 9.02 2.06
N GLU A 53 11.09 10.03 2.92
CA GLU A 53 9.88 10.74 3.36
C GLU A 53 9.17 11.37 2.17
N ALA A 54 9.95 11.94 1.23
CA ALA A 54 9.38 12.56 0.03
C ALA A 54 8.60 11.56 -0.83
N SER A 55 9.10 10.33 -0.96
CA SER A 55 8.40 9.29 -1.73
C SER A 55 7.10 8.84 -1.08
N LEU A 56 6.88 9.17 0.19
CA LEU A 56 5.68 8.83 0.95
C LEU A 56 4.88 10.06 1.39
N ASP A 57 5.07 11.20 0.72
CA ASP A 57 4.35 12.45 1.03
C ASP A 57 2.84 12.27 1.04
N SER A 58 2.31 11.56 0.05
CA SER A 58 0.85 11.32 -0.04
C SER A 58 0.36 10.48 1.13
N ILE A 59 1.18 9.56 1.61
CA ILE A 59 0.87 8.74 2.78
C ILE A 59 0.86 9.60 4.03
N SER A 60 1.87 10.46 4.20
CA SER A 60 1.96 11.37 5.34
C SER A 60 0.74 12.29 5.40
N ALA A 61 0.35 12.85 4.26
CA ALA A 61 -0.82 13.72 4.16
C ALA A 61 -2.11 12.97 4.54
N ALA A 62 -2.26 11.75 4.07
CA ALA A 62 -3.43 10.92 4.39
C ALA A 62 -3.47 10.57 5.88
N GLY A 63 -2.30 10.30 6.48
CA GLY A 63 -2.19 10.06 7.91
C GLY A 63 -2.60 11.27 8.75
N GLU A 64 -2.11 12.45 8.39
CA GLU A 64 -2.47 13.69 9.08
C GLU A 64 -3.96 14.01 8.96
N ALA A 65 -4.56 13.67 7.82
CA ALA A 65 -5.99 13.87 7.59
C ALA A 65 -6.86 12.81 8.27
N GLY A 66 -6.25 11.81 8.90
CA GLY A 66 -7.00 10.73 9.54
C GLY A 66 -7.62 9.71 8.58
N GLU A 67 -7.21 9.72 7.31
CA GLU A 67 -7.70 8.76 6.33
C GLU A 67 -7.14 7.36 6.55
N ILE A 68 -5.88 7.28 6.99
CA ILE A 68 -5.21 6.02 7.25
C ILE A 68 -4.40 6.12 8.56
N ASP A 69 -4.16 4.97 9.19
CA ASP A 69 -3.31 4.85 10.36
C ASP A 69 -2.31 3.69 10.22
N LEU A 70 -2.38 2.95 9.12
CA LEU A 70 -1.50 1.82 8.85
C LEU A 70 -1.08 1.85 7.38
N LEU A 71 0.23 1.68 7.15
CA LEU A 71 0.81 1.53 5.81
C LEU A 71 1.47 0.17 5.70
N LEU A 72 1.06 -0.62 4.73
CA LEU A 72 1.73 -1.85 4.36
C LEU A 72 2.69 -1.53 3.22
N ILE A 73 3.99 -1.77 3.41
CA ILE A 73 4.97 -1.60 2.34
C ILE A 73 5.28 -2.97 1.74
N GLY A 74 4.97 -3.12 0.46
CA GLY A 74 5.35 -4.27 -0.33
C GLY A 74 6.73 -4.04 -0.93
N CYS A 75 7.72 -4.75 -0.42
CA CYS A 75 9.14 -4.48 -0.70
C CYS A 75 9.68 -5.10 -1.98
N GLY A 76 8.81 -5.67 -2.83
CA GLY A 76 9.24 -6.41 -4.01
C GLY A 76 9.13 -7.90 -3.77
N LEU A 77 10.03 -8.69 -4.36
CA LEU A 77 9.99 -10.15 -4.23
C LEU A 77 10.29 -10.64 -2.81
N ARG A 78 10.98 -9.82 -2.01
CA ARG A 78 11.38 -10.19 -0.64
C ARG A 78 11.14 -9.03 0.31
N MET A 79 10.78 -9.36 1.55
CA MET A 79 10.68 -8.38 2.62
C MET A 79 12.06 -7.75 2.85
N ALA A 80 12.09 -6.46 3.14
CA ALA A 80 13.31 -5.74 3.48
C ALA A 80 13.07 -4.89 4.72
N LEU A 81 14.15 -4.55 5.41
CA LEU A 81 14.07 -3.66 6.57
C LEU A 81 13.84 -2.22 6.12
N ILE A 82 12.90 -1.57 6.76
CA ILE A 82 12.63 -0.15 6.52
C ILE A 82 13.44 0.67 7.53
N PRO A 83 14.14 1.73 7.10
CA PRO A 83 14.92 2.55 8.02
C PRO A 83 14.08 3.06 9.19
N GLY A 84 14.65 2.99 10.40
CA GLY A 84 13.97 3.44 11.62
C GLY A 84 13.59 4.91 11.58
N SER A 85 14.40 5.75 10.93
CA SER A 85 14.11 7.16 10.75
C SER A 85 12.84 7.39 9.94
N LEU A 86 12.62 6.58 8.90
CA LEU A 86 11.41 6.66 8.08
C LEU A 86 10.19 6.18 8.88
N ARG A 87 10.34 5.08 9.63
CA ARG A 87 9.27 4.59 10.51
C ARG A 87 8.86 5.66 11.53
N SER A 88 9.84 6.31 12.14
CA SER A 88 9.58 7.37 13.13
C SER A 88 8.88 8.58 12.50
N ALA A 89 9.33 9.00 11.33
CA ALA A 89 8.73 10.12 10.62
C ALA A 89 7.26 9.88 10.31
N LEU A 90 6.92 8.68 9.82
CA LEU A 90 5.54 8.34 9.50
C LEU A 90 4.70 8.17 10.78
N ARG A 91 5.28 7.63 11.83
CA ARG A 91 4.58 7.51 13.12
C ARG A 91 4.17 8.87 13.67
N GLN A 92 5.01 9.88 13.51
CA GLN A 92 4.68 11.25 13.89
C GLN A 92 3.50 11.82 13.10
N ARG A 93 3.24 11.26 11.92
CA ARG A 93 2.08 11.62 11.10
C ARG A 93 0.88 10.72 11.35
N GLY A 94 0.95 9.86 12.37
CA GLY A 94 -0.13 8.96 12.73
C GLY A 94 -0.17 7.66 11.94
N VAL A 95 0.92 7.28 11.26
CA VAL A 95 0.97 6.09 10.42
C VAL A 95 2.00 5.09 10.92
N VAL A 96 1.55 3.86 11.18
CA VAL A 96 2.44 2.74 11.51
C VAL A 96 2.78 1.99 10.22
N ILE A 97 4.06 1.66 10.05
CA ILE A 97 4.54 0.93 8.87
C ILE A 97 4.71 -0.56 9.20
N GLU A 98 4.17 -1.42 8.34
CA GLU A 98 4.43 -2.85 8.35
C GLU A 98 5.03 -3.22 7.00
N ALA A 99 6.19 -3.89 7.00
CA ALA A 99 6.90 -4.27 5.78
C ALA A 99 6.75 -5.77 5.51
N MET A 100 6.56 -6.12 4.24
CA MET A 100 6.46 -7.50 3.78
C MET A 100 6.78 -7.54 2.28
N ASP A 101 6.86 -8.73 1.68
CA ASP A 101 6.98 -8.81 0.23
C ASP A 101 5.69 -8.27 -0.42
N THR A 102 5.78 -7.88 -1.69
CA THR A 102 4.65 -7.23 -2.39
C THR A 102 3.40 -8.10 -2.42
N GLY A 103 3.55 -9.40 -2.68
CA GLY A 103 2.40 -10.29 -2.73
C GLY A 103 1.68 -10.38 -1.39
N ALA A 104 2.44 -10.51 -0.30
CA ALA A 104 1.88 -10.55 1.05
C ALA A 104 1.20 -9.22 1.39
N ALA A 105 1.81 -8.10 1.01
CA ALA A 105 1.25 -6.77 1.26
C ALA A 105 -0.09 -6.58 0.54
N ALA A 106 -0.17 -7.01 -0.71
CA ALA A 106 -1.40 -6.92 -1.50
C ALA A 106 -2.53 -7.74 -0.85
N ARG A 107 -2.23 -8.97 -0.45
CA ARG A 107 -3.22 -9.85 0.20
C ARG A 107 -3.66 -9.31 1.55
N THR A 108 -2.71 -8.85 2.36
CA THR A 108 -3.00 -8.29 3.68
C THR A 108 -3.83 -7.01 3.55
N TYR A 109 -3.48 -6.16 2.58
CA TYR A 109 -4.26 -4.95 2.31
C TYR A 109 -5.72 -5.32 2.04
N ASN A 110 -5.97 -6.29 1.16
CA ASN A 110 -7.33 -6.68 0.81
C ASN A 110 -8.13 -7.17 2.03
N VAL A 111 -7.50 -7.96 2.91
CA VAL A 111 -8.15 -8.44 4.13
C VAL A 111 -8.55 -7.27 5.04
N LEU A 112 -7.62 -6.35 5.27
CA LEU A 112 -7.87 -5.21 6.16
C LEU A 112 -8.88 -4.22 5.56
N ALA A 113 -8.81 -4.01 4.25
CA ALA A 113 -9.77 -3.17 3.54
C ALA A 113 -11.19 -3.74 3.65
N ALA A 114 -11.32 -5.06 3.51
CA ALA A 114 -12.62 -5.74 3.66
C ALA A 114 -13.18 -5.60 5.07
N GLU A 115 -12.31 -5.45 6.08
CA GLU A 115 -12.70 -5.21 7.47
C GLU A 115 -13.02 -3.75 7.77
N GLY A 116 -12.89 -2.86 6.78
CA GLY A 116 -13.13 -1.44 6.96
C GLY A 116 -12.00 -0.69 7.66
N ARG A 117 -10.78 -1.28 7.72
CA ARG A 117 -9.63 -0.66 8.38
C ARG A 117 -9.11 0.53 7.58
N LYS A 118 -8.49 1.47 8.28
CA LYS A 118 -7.87 2.66 7.69
C LYS A 118 -6.46 2.30 7.23
N VAL A 119 -6.35 1.57 6.14
CA VAL A 119 -5.10 1.01 5.66
C VAL A 119 -4.78 1.50 4.25
N ALA A 120 -3.50 1.75 3.99
CA ALA A 120 -2.97 1.99 2.66
C ALA A 120 -1.87 0.97 2.37
N ALA A 121 -1.55 0.78 1.10
CA ALA A 121 -0.45 -0.08 0.69
C ALA A 121 0.44 0.65 -0.30
N ALA A 122 1.76 0.58 -0.08
CA ALA A 122 2.78 1.07 -1.00
C ALA A 122 3.43 -0.17 -1.61
N LEU A 123 3.06 -0.49 -2.84
CA LEU A 123 3.41 -1.76 -3.48
C LEU A 123 4.46 -1.56 -4.55
N ILE A 124 5.67 -2.07 -4.32
CA ILE A 124 6.72 -2.09 -5.32
C ILE A 124 6.39 -3.16 -6.36
N ALA A 125 6.46 -2.80 -7.64
CA ALA A 125 6.14 -3.71 -8.74
C ALA A 125 7.05 -4.94 -8.77
N VAL A 126 6.46 -6.07 -9.07
CA VAL A 126 7.15 -7.36 -9.20
C VAL A 126 6.81 -8.03 -10.51
#